data_fad37859ee1ff3243c646b4bbcadee71
#
_entry.id   fad37859ee1ff3243c646b4bbcadee71
#
_cell.length_a   1.000
_cell.length_b   1.000
_cell.length_c   1.000
_cell.angle_alpha   90.00
_cell.angle_beta   90.00
_cell.angle_gamma   90.00
#
_symmetry.space_group_name_H-M   'P 1'
#
loop_
_entity.id
_entity.type
_entity.pdbx_description
1 polymer ?
#
loop_
_entity_poly.entity_id
_entity_poly.type
_entity_poly.pdbx_seq_one_letter_code
_entity_poly.pdbx_strand_id
1 'polypeptide(L)'
;MYNTINKNPILHNFSRLTQDSAVAKFKKEDKIKFEISKAEINCKLSNKKPDFTKMVAGSQQSVLTREALKKRKQKPVRELLKEISQLIQTLKPCFLMSPLSVSTYLDYDTCKFDAVIFDEASQIFPQDAIGSIARAEQVIVVGDSKQMPPSNFFMADFDDENEDDSLDFESILDSCQAIMEQKWLKWHYRSKSEELIAFSNANFYHNNLITFPSAKSESEDFGVHFYYVKDAIFDRKAKNNRKEAERVVDLVWEHFEQYPERSLGVVSFSVAQQALIEEIISERRKQNDIFAELFDSKREEPFFVKNLETVQGDERDTIIFSVGYGRDSAGKFYHLFGPLSKSGGERRLNVAITRAKYNVKVVASIKSHDIDLSKTTAVGTKLLKEYLECAEKGMEYLKRTITFNDSEPDSEFEIEVGDVLKNAGYNFDIQVGCSGYKIDIGVKHPKNSDYVLAIECDGATYHSSKTARERDRLRQEVLEKLGWKFYRIWSTSWFLNKKNEQEKLLQAVEKAIQEYDNNIDDDFIYKKNEEKESFIDEEI
;
A
#
# COMPACT_ATOMS: atom_id res chain seq x y z
N MET A 1 -33.69 19.74 19.65
CA MET A 1 -33.72 18.47 18.89
C MET A 1 -35.04 17.71 19.05
N TYR A 2 -35.51 17.35 20.23
CA TYR A 2 -36.79 16.63 20.46
C TYR A 2 -38.01 17.26 19.73
N ASN A 3 -38.19 18.59 19.80
CA ASN A 3 -39.23 19.30 19.12
C ASN A 3 -39.10 19.25 17.58
N THR A 4 -37.89 19.17 17.05
CA THR A 4 -37.64 19.05 15.60
C THR A 4 -37.98 17.64 15.10
N ILE A 5 -37.60 16.61 15.86
CA ILE A 5 -37.94 15.20 15.56
C ILE A 5 -39.45 15.01 15.54
N ASN A 6 -40.18 15.51 16.52
CA ASN A 6 -41.62 15.34 16.60
C ASN A 6 -42.41 16.12 15.52
N LYS A 7 -41.85 17.23 15.01
CA LYS A 7 -42.45 18.03 13.95
C LYS A 7 -42.18 17.51 12.54
N ASN A 8 -41.14 16.65 12.36
CA ASN A 8 -40.78 16.11 11.06
C ASN A 8 -41.25 14.65 10.96
N PRO A 9 -42.23 14.31 10.10
CA PRO A 9 -42.76 12.96 9.98
C PRO A 9 -41.69 11.90 9.63
N ILE A 10 -40.66 12.29 8.86
CA ILE A 10 -39.53 11.39 8.48
C ILE A 10 -38.71 11.04 9.69
N LEU A 11 -38.33 12.04 10.52
CA LEU A 11 -37.52 11.84 11.71
C LEU A 11 -38.35 11.15 12.81
N HIS A 12 -39.63 11.48 12.94
CA HIS A 12 -40.52 10.83 13.92
C HIS A 12 -40.70 9.33 13.67
N ASN A 13 -40.82 8.93 12.39
CA ASN A 13 -40.95 7.53 11.98
C ASN A 13 -39.61 6.82 11.80
N PHE A 14 -38.48 7.45 12.11
CA PHE A 14 -37.18 6.82 12.02
C PHE A 14 -37.07 5.65 13.01
N SER A 15 -36.70 4.47 12.48
CA SER A 15 -36.43 3.30 13.28
C SER A 15 -35.03 2.79 13.00
N ARG A 16 -34.19 2.69 14.03
CA ARG A 16 -32.85 2.12 13.95
C ARG A 16 -32.88 0.73 13.29
N LEU A 17 -33.78 -0.14 13.72
CA LEU A 17 -33.88 -1.49 13.18
C LEU A 17 -34.17 -1.50 11.67
N THR A 18 -35.04 -0.61 11.21
CA THR A 18 -35.36 -0.49 9.78
C THR A 18 -34.17 0.03 9.00
N GLN A 19 -33.46 1.02 9.53
CA GLN A 19 -32.29 1.62 8.86
C GLN A 19 -31.12 0.63 8.82
N ASP A 20 -30.77 0.01 9.93
CA ASP A 20 -29.72 -1.00 10.01
C ASP A 20 -30.00 -2.19 9.08
N SER A 21 -31.27 -2.64 9.01
CA SER A 21 -31.71 -3.67 8.08
C SER A 21 -31.56 -3.23 6.61
N ALA A 22 -31.91 -1.98 6.29
CA ALA A 22 -31.75 -1.43 4.95
C ALA A 22 -30.27 -1.36 4.53
N VAL A 23 -29.39 -0.91 5.43
CA VAL A 23 -27.92 -0.88 5.21
C VAL A 23 -27.37 -2.30 5.00
N ALA A 24 -27.76 -3.26 5.86
CA ALA A 24 -27.34 -4.64 5.72
C ALA A 24 -27.82 -5.28 4.40
N LYS A 25 -29.06 -5.01 4.02
CA LYS A 25 -29.62 -5.46 2.73
C LYS A 25 -28.85 -4.87 1.56
N PHE A 26 -28.61 -3.56 1.58
CA PHE A 26 -27.82 -2.87 0.54
C PHE A 26 -26.43 -3.47 0.39
N LYS A 27 -25.70 -3.69 1.51
CA LYS A 27 -24.35 -4.32 1.48
C LYS A 27 -24.39 -5.69 0.80
N LYS A 28 -25.39 -6.52 1.14
CA LYS A 28 -25.57 -7.84 0.55
C LYS A 28 -25.88 -7.76 -0.96
N GLU A 29 -26.83 -6.92 -1.33
CA GLU A 29 -27.24 -6.76 -2.74
C GLU A 29 -26.12 -6.18 -3.60
N ASP A 30 -25.34 -5.24 -3.08
CA ASP A 30 -24.19 -4.67 -3.77
C ASP A 30 -23.10 -5.72 -4.03
N LYS A 31 -22.80 -6.62 -3.06
CA LYS A 31 -21.90 -7.76 -3.28
C LYS A 31 -22.43 -8.71 -4.35
N ILE A 32 -23.72 -9.07 -4.29
CA ILE A 32 -24.36 -9.94 -5.28
C ILE A 32 -24.28 -9.31 -6.68
N LYS A 33 -24.43 -7.99 -6.80
CA LYS A 33 -24.33 -7.29 -8.09
C LYS A 33 -22.95 -7.48 -8.74
N PHE A 34 -21.87 -7.49 -7.96
CA PHE A 34 -20.53 -7.78 -8.49
C PHE A 34 -20.44 -9.22 -9.03
N GLU A 35 -20.97 -10.20 -8.30
CA GLU A 35 -20.96 -11.61 -8.75
C GLU A 35 -21.83 -11.81 -10.01
N ILE A 36 -23.00 -11.16 -10.06
CA ILE A 36 -23.83 -11.16 -11.26
C ILE A 36 -23.07 -10.56 -12.46
N SER A 37 -22.40 -9.43 -12.27
CA SER A 37 -21.61 -8.77 -13.33
C SER A 37 -20.49 -9.67 -13.85
N LYS A 38 -19.76 -10.36 -12.95
CA LYS A 38 -18.75 -11.36 -13.36
C LYS A 38 -19.36 -12.51 -14.16
N ALA A 39 -20.50 -13.04 -13.68
CA ALA A 39 -21.20 -14.14 -14.36
C ALA A 39 -21.72 -13.70 -15.76
N GLU A 40 -22.27 -12.49 -15.89
CA GLU A 40 -22.70 -11.92 -17.17
C GLU A 40 -21.54 -11.78 -18.16
N ILE A 41 -20.38 -11.26 -17.70
CA ILE A 41 -19.17 -11.12 -18.52
C ILE A 41 -18.71 -12.51 -18.97
N ASN A 42 -18.60 -13.46 -18.06
CA ASN A 42 -18.18 -14.83 -18.37
C ASN A 42 -19.13 -15.51 -19.36
N CYS A 43 -20.44 -15.33 -19.22
CA CYS A 43 -21.45 -15.86 -20.14
C CYS A 43 -21.28 -15.24 -21.54
N LYS A 44 -21.18 -13.90 -21.62
CA LYS A 44 -20.99 -13.20 -22.89
C LYS A 44 -19.72 -13.65 -23.63
N LEU A 45 -18.61 -13.79 -22.91
CA LEU A 45 -17.34 -14.23 -23.50
C LEU A 45 -17.39 -15.71 -23.89
N SER A 46 -17.99 -16.58 -23.07
CA SER A 46 -18.12 -17.99 -23.35
C SER A 46 -18.98 -18.25 -24.59
N ASN A 47 -20.05 -17.49 -24.79
CA ASN A 47 -20.92 -17.58 -25.96
C ASN A 47 -20.22 -17.13 -27.27
N LYS A 48 -19.15 -16.36 -27.18
CA LYS A 48 -18.34 -15.96 -28.33
C LYS A 48 -17.27 -17.00 -28.73
N LYS A 49 -17.00 -18.00 -27.87
CA LYS A 49 -15.98 -19.01 -28.16
C LYS A 49 -16.37 -19.80 -29.39
N PRO A 50 -15.46 -19.95 -30.40
CA PRO A 50 -15.72 -20.74 -31.57
C PRO A 50 -15.76 -22.24 -31.24
N ASP A 51 -16.54 -22.98 -32.02
CA ASP A 51 -16.64 -24.43 -31.92
C ASP A 51 -15.42 -25.08 -32.60
N PHE A 52 -14.51 -25.62 -31.81
CA PHE A 52 -13.32 -26.33 -32.32
C PHE A 52 -13.62 -27.72 -32.85
N THR A 53 -14.84 -28.23 -32.70
CA THR A 53 -15.24 -29.54 -33.31
C THR A 53 -15.60 -29.41 -34.77
N LYS A 54 -15.95 -28.21 -35.23
CA LYS A 54 -16.35 -27.91 -36.62
C LYS A 54 -15.32 -27.05 -37.34
N MET A 55 -14.04 -27.44 -37.27
CA MET A 55 -12.96 -26.67 -37.88
C MET A 55 -12.95 -26.83 -39.43
N VAL A 56 -12.88 -25.70 -40.13
CA VAL A 56 -12.66 -25.65 -41.57
C VAL A 56 -11.16 -25.57 -41.85
N ALA A 57 -10.67 -26.32 -42.84
CA ALA A 57 -9.28 -26.25 -43.27
C ALA A 57 -8.91 -24.81 -43.67
N GLY A 58 -7.78 -24.28 -43.17
CA GLY A 58 -7.34 -22.90 -43.38
C GLY A 58 -7.95 -21.85 -42.44
N SER A 59 -8.93 -22.22 -41.60
CA SER A 59 -9.45 -21.30 -40.57
C SER A 59 -8.42 -21.00 -39.47
N GLN A 60 -8.61 -19.87 -38.76
CA GLN A 60 -7.72 -19.51 -37.65
C GLN A 60 -7.69 -20.59 -36.55
N GLN A 61 -8.82 -21.29 -36.30
CA GLN A 61 -8.89 -22.44 -35.40
C GLN A 61 -7.98 -23.59 -35.87
N SER A 62 -8.00 -23.92 -37.16
CA SER A 62 -7.16 -24.99 -37.73
C SER A 62 -5.67 -24.63 -37.65
N VAL A 63 -5.33 -23.36 -37.89
CA VAL A 63 -3.95 -22.86 -37.74
C VAL A 63 -3.47 -23.01 -36.29
N LEU A 64 -4.26 -22.52 -35.33
CA LEU A 64 -3.90 -22.59 -33.89
C LEU A 64 -3.75 -24.04 -33.44
N THR A 65 -4.70 -24.92 -33.77
CA THR A 65 -4.67 -26.34 -33.39
C THR A 65 -3.43 -27.04 -33.97
N ARG A 66 -3.13 -26.78 -35.22
CA ARG A 66 -1.93 -27.35 -35.88
C ARG A 66 -0.64 -26.86 -35.22
N GLU A 67 -0.53 -25.58 -34.93
CA GLU A 67 0.66 -25.04 -34.26
C GLU A 67 0.83 -25.56 -32.82
N ALA A 68 -0.28 -25.68 -32.07
CA ALA A 68 -0.27 -26.25 -30.72
C ALA A 68 0.19 -27.71 -30.64
N LEU A 69 -0.09 -28.51 -31.70
CA LEU A 69 0.32 -29.91 -31.79
C LEU A 69 1.77 -30.10 -32.26
N LYS A 70 2.41 -29.05 -32.79
CA LYS A 70 3.80 -29.16 -33.26
C LYS A 70 4.79 -29.25 -32.08
N LYS A 71 5.64 -30.27 -32.09
CA LYS A 71 6.75 -30.43 -31.15
C LYS A 71 8.02 -29.65 -31.54
N ARG A 72 8.19 -29.31 -32.81
CA ARG A 72 9.34 -28.61 -33.39
C ARG A 72 8.91 -27.72 -34.54
N LYS A 73 9.72 -26.72 -34.90
CA LYS A 73 9.49 -25.79 -36.03
C LYS A 73 8.15 -25.06 -35.92
N GLN A 74 7.82 -24.59 -34.72
CA GLN A 74 6.68 -23.71 -34.51
C GLN A 74 6.89 -22.38 -35.23
N LYS A 75 5.81 -21.73 -35.63
CA LYS A 75 5.87 -20.39 -36.23
C LYS A 75 6.38 -19.37 -35.19
N PRO A 76 7.10 -18.33 -35.64
CA PRO A 76 7.38 -17.16 -34.79
C PRO A 76 6.07 -16.60 -34.23
N VAL A 77 6.11 -16.17 -32.96
CA VAL A 77 4.93 -15.66 -32.23
C VAL A 77 4.24 -14.53 -33.00
N ARG A 78 5.02 -13.60 -33.58
CA ARG A 78 4.49 -12.50 -34.39
C ARG A 78 3.68 -12.96 -35.61
N GLU A 79 4.18 -13.93 -36.36
CA GLU A 79 3.47 -14.48 -37.53
C GLU A 79 2.20 -15.21 -37.10
N LEU A 80 2.28 -16.00 -36.04
CA LEU A 80 1.12 -16.71 -35.52
C LEU A 80 0.04 -15.73 -35.05
N LEU A 81 0.38 -14.73 -34.26
CA LEU A 81 -0.58 -13.73 -33.79
C LEU A 81 -1.22 -12.93 -34.92
N LYS A 82 -0.46 -12.66 -36.00
CA LYS A 82 -1.01 -12.02 -37.19
C LYS A 82 -2.05 -12.88 -37.88
N GLU A 83 -1.78 -14.19 -38.04
CA GLU A 83 -2.70 -15.13 -38.71
C GLU A 83 -3.97 -15.42 -37.91
N ILE A 84 -3.89 -15.42 -36.58
CA ILE A 84 -5.03 -15.75 -35.70
C ILE A 84 -5.55 -14.55 -34.89
N SER A 85 -5.33 -13.33 -35.34
CA SER A 85 -5.60 -12.10 -34.59
C SER A 85 -7.02 -12.01 -34.03
N GLN A 86 -8.04 -12.31 -34.87
CA GLN A 86 -9.45 -12.27 -34.42
C GLN A 86 -9.79 -13.41 -33.46
N LEU A 87 -9.24 -14.60 -33.69
CA LEU A 87 -9.45 -15.75 -32.82
C LEU A 87 -8.85 -15.51 -31.45
N ILE A 88 -7.60 -15.01 -31.37
CA ILE A 88 -6.94 -14.79 -30.11
C ILE A 88 -7.63 -13.70 -29.29
N GLN A 89 -8.09 -12.60 -29.89
CA GLN A 89 -8.88 -11.57 -29.22
C GLN A 89 -10.24 -12.07 -28.75
N THR A 90 -10.85 -13.02 -29.48
CA THR A 90 -12.10 -13.67 -29.04
C THR A 90 -11.87 -14.59 -27.84
N LEU A 91 -10.77 -15.35 -27.82
CA LEU A 91 -10.43 -16.28 -26.75
C LEU A 91 -9.84 -15.58 -25.53
N LYS A 92 -9.05 -14.54 -25.76
CA LYS A 92 -8.32 -13.75 -24.75
C LYS A 92 -8.44 -12.27 -25.10
N PRO A 93 -9.50 -11.59 -24.68
CA PRO A 93 -9.77 -10.19 -25.04
C PRO A 93 -8.83 -9.18 -24.37
N CYS A 94 -8.16 -9.58 -23.27
CA CYS A 94 -7.22 -8.73 -22.54
C CYS A 94 -5.78 -9.22 -22.76
N PHE A 95 -4.89 -8.28 -23.12
CA PHE A 95 -3.47 -8.51 -23.32
C PHE A 95 -2.67 -7.70 -22.29
N LEU A 96 -1.78 -8.35 -21.56
CA LEU A 96 -0.84 -7.73 -20.62
C LEU A 96 0.55 -7.78 -21.25
N MET A 97 1.06 -6.63 -21.69
CA MET A 97 2.31 -6.56 -22.47
C MET A 97 3.04 -5.25 -22.15
N SER A 98 4.36 -5.26 -22.24
CA SER A 98 5.11 -4.00 -22.27
C SER A 98 4.95 -3.30 -23.63
N PRO A 99 5.12 -1.98 -23.73
CA PRO A 99 5.05 -1.24 -25.00
C PRO A 99 5.97 -1.82 -26.08
N LEU A 100 7.18 -2.21 -25.71
CA LEU A 100 8.12 -2.86 -26.62
C LEU A 100 7.59 -4.22 -27.14
N SER A 101 6.99 -5.02 -26.27
CA SER A 101 6.37 -6.29 -26.65
C SER A 101 5.18 -6.09 -27.58
N VAL A 102 4.36 -5.06 -27.37
CA VAL A 102 3.27 -4.68 -28.28
C VAL A 102 3.82 -4.40 -29.67
N SER A 103 4.84 -3.56 -29.79
CA SER A 103 5.46 -3.20 -31.07
C SER A 103 6.13 -4.38 -31.75
N THR A 104 6.69 -5.31 -30.97
CA THR A 104 7.41 -6.49 -31.50
C THR A 104 6.46 -7.57 -32.00
N TYR A 105 5.39 -7.89 -31.26
CA TYR A 105 4.58 -9.08 -31.50
C TYR A 105 3.23 -8.81 -32.12
N LEU A 106 2.63 -7.63 -31.96
CA LEU A 106 1.31 -7.33 -32.49
C LEU A 106 1.43 -6.57 -33.82
N ASP A 107 0.79 -7.12 -34.83
CA ASP A 107 0.72 -6.44 -36.12
C ASP A 107 -0.24 -5.24 -36.05
N TYR A 108 0.19 -4.10 -36.59
CA TYR A 108 -0.55 -2.84 -36.48
C TYR A 108 -1.92 -2.89 -37.16
N ASP A 109 -2.01 -3.54 -38.32
CA ASP A 109 -3.24 -3.54 -39.13
C ASP A 109 -4.27 -4.56 -38.64
N THR A 110 -3.83 -5.65 -38.03
CA THR A 110 -4.71 -6.76 -37.67
C THR A 110 -5.08 -6.83 -36.18
N CYS A 111 -4.29 -6.19 -35.29
CA CYS A 111 -4.53 -6.21 -33.87
C CYS A 111 -4.95 -4.82 -33.36
N LYS A 112 -6.26 -4.56 -33.30
CA LYS A 112 -6.86 -3.33 -32.73
C LYS A 112 -7.62 -3.66 -31.46
N PHE A 113 -7.71 -2.69 -30.55
CA PHE A 113 -8.34 -2.82 -29.24
C PHE A 113 -9.32 -1.67 -29.01
N ASP A 114 -10.35 -1.90 -28.20
CA ASP A 114 -11.27 -0.84 -27.78
C ASP A 114 -10.55 0.17 -26.87
N ALA A 115 -9.66 -0.32 -25.99
CA ALA A 115 -8.92 0.53 -25.07
C ALA A 115 -7.49 0.02 -24.83
N VAL A 116 -6.57 0.97 -24.62
CA VAL A 116 -5.25 0.72 -24.02
C VAL A 116 -5.19 1.39 -22.65
N ILE A 117 -4.67 0.66 -21.67
CA ILE A 117 -4.48 1.14 -20.30
C ILE A 117 -2.98 1.06 -20.03
N PHE A 118 -2.36 2.21 -19.77
CA PHE A 118 -1.00 2.28 -19.27
C PHE A 118 -1.04 2.28 -17.75
N ASP A 119 -0.39 1.32 -17.13
CA ASP A 119 -0.11 1.29 -15.70
C ASP A 119 1.35 1.65 -15.47
N GLU A 120 1.67 2.25 -14.31
CA GLU A 120 2.99 2.81 -14.01
C GLU A 120 3.51 3.76 -15.11
N ALA A 121 2.60 4.60 -15.64
CA ALA A 121 2.87 5.45 -16.81
C ALA A 121 3.95 6.51 -16.58
N SER A 122 4.29 6.81 -15.34
CA SER A 122 5.45 7.63 -14.97
C SER A 122 6.80 7.03 -15.40
N GLN A 123 6.85 5.71 -15.67
CA GLN A 123 8.05 4.98 -16.07
C GLN A 123 8.13 4.71 -17.58
N ILE A 124 7.22 5.21 -18.37
CA ILE A 124 7.12 4.93 -19.81
C ILE A 124 7.46 6.20 -20.59
N PHE A 125 8.47 6.12 -21.47
CA PHE A 125 8.77 7.23 -22.37
C PHE A 125 7.63 7.49 -23.36
N PRO A 126 7.36 8.76 -23.73
CA PRO A 126 6.29 9.08 -24.68
C PRO A 126 6.41 8.34 -26.00
N GLN A 127 7.63 8.23 -26.57
CA GLN A 127 7.89 7.52 -27.82
C GLN A 127 7.58 6.03 -27.76
N ASP A 128 7.78 5.38 -26.61
CA ASP A 128 7.49 3.95 -26.45
C ASP A 128 5.98 3.68 -26.42
N ALA A 129 5.20 4.62 -25.90
CA ALA A 129 3.75 4.50 -25.79
C ALA A 129 3.02 4.61 -27.15
N ILE A 130 3.58 5.32 -28.13
CA ILE A 130 2.92 5.63 -29.41
C ILE A 130 2.42 4.38 -30.10
N GLY A 131 3.25 3.33 -30.15
CA GLY A 131 2.89 2.07 -30.79
C GLY A 131 1.66 1.41 -30.18
N SER A 132 1.48 1.49 -28.88
CA SER A 132 0.31 0.97 -28.17
C SER A 132 -0.91 1.87 -28.38
N ILE A 133 -0.75 3.18 -28.26
CA ILE A 133 -1.81 4.18 -28.48
C ILE A 133 -2.42 4.03 -29.86
N ALA A 134 -1.60 3.88 -30.90
CA ALA A 134 -2.06 3.75 -32.29
C ALA A 134 -2.91 2.49 -32.57
N ARG A 135 -2.96 1.54 -31.64
CA ARG A 135 -3.74 0.30 -31.74
C ARG A 135 -5.07 0.33 -31.00
N ALA A 136 -5.42 1.42 -30.33
CA ALA A 136 -6.63 1.51 -29.52
C ALA A 136 -7.46 2.74 -29.87
N GLU A 137 -8.77 2.67 -29.62
CA GLU A 137 -9.71 3.77 -29.80
C GLU A 137 -9.76 4.70 -28.58
N GLN A 138 -9.48 4.15 -27.40
CA GLN A 138 -9.46 4.88 -26.13
C GLN A 138 -8.14 4.66 -25.38
N VAL A 139 -7.63 5.72 -24.77
CA VAL A 139 -6.42 5.68 -23.94
C VAL A 139 -6.75 6.03 -22.52
N ILE A 140 -6.30 5.20 -21.57
CA ILE A 140 -6.39 5.43 -20.13
C ILE A 140 -4.96 5.37 -19.59
N VAL A 141 -4.53 6.44 -18.91
CA VAL A 141 -3.16 6.56 -18.39
C VAL A 141 -3.22 6.61 -16.87
N VAL A 142 -2.60 5.63 -16.22
CA VAL A 142 -2.55 5.49 -14.77
C VAL A 142 -1.08 5.55 -14.32
N GLY A 143 -0.79 6.37 -13.33
CA GLY A 143 0.57 6.51 -12.82
C GLY A 143 0.66 7.55 -11.71
N ASP A 144 1.86 7.73 -11.21
CA ASP A 144 2.17 8.65 -10.13
C ASP A 144 3.43 9.45 -10.44
N SER A 145 3.29 10.74 -10.71
CA SER A 145 4.42 11.65 -11.01
C SER A 145 5.35 11.89 -9.81
N LYS A 146 4.97 11.44 -8.60
CA LYS A 146 5.80 11.50 -7.38
C LYS A 146 6.59 10.21 -7.16
N GLN A 147 6.48 9.25 -8.07
CA GLN A 147 7.32 8.05 -8.15
C GLN A 147 8.39 8.20 -9.24
N MET A 148 9.19 7.15 -9.47
CA MET A 148 10.35 7.27 -10.36
C MET A 148 9.95 7.52 -11.81
N PRO A 149 10.71 8.37 -12.52
CA PRO A 149 10.56 8.57 -13.96
C PRO A 149 11.13 7.39 -14.75
N PRO A 150 10.99 7.38 -16.10
CA PRO A 150 11.66 6.40 -16.93
C PRO A 150 13.18 6.43 -16.71
N SER A 151 13.84 5.28 -16.73
CA SER A 151 15.28 5.21 -16.53
C SER A 151 16.02 5.23 -17.87
N ASN A 152 16.97 6.16 -18.02
CA ASN A 152 17.87 6.25 -19.18
C ASN A 152 19.01 5.23 -19.14
N PHE A 153 18.91 4.14 -18.36
CA PHE A 153 20.02 3.21 -18.13
C PHE A 153 20.58 2.56 -19.41
N PHE A 154 19.80 2.51 -20.48
CA PHE A 154 20.21 1.97 -21.79
C PHE A 154 20.34 3.01 -22.90
N MET A 155 20.08 4.29 -22.63
CA MET A 155 20.36 5.36 -23.56
C MET A 155 21.78 5.87 -23.25
N ALA A 156 22.71 5.70 -24.19
CA ALA A 156 23.98 6.38 -24.13
C ALA A 156 23.71 7.90 -24.12
N ASP A 157 24.45 8.63 -23.28
CA ASP A 157 24.45 10.08 -23.30
C ASP A 157 24.83 10.54 -24.72
N PHE A 158 23.83 10.76 -25.53
CA PHE A 158 24.00 11.63 -26.69
C PHE A 158 23.89 13.04 -26.14
N ASP A 159 25.03 13.60 -25.79
CA ASP A 159 25.21 15.03 -25.60
C ASP A 159 24.89 15.73 -26.93
N ASP A 160 23.63 16.01 -27.18
CA ASP A 160 23.21 16.94 -28.19
C ASP A 160 23.21 18.33 -27.55
N GLU A 161 24.27 19.10 -27.85
CA GLU A 161 24.46 20.53 -27.47
C GLU A 161 23.42 21.48 -28.12
N ASN A 162 22.31 20.97 -28.63
CA ASN A 162 21.20 21.76 -29.14
C ASN A 162 20.00 21.59 -28.24
N GLU A 163 20.00 22.24 -27.07
CA GLU A 163 18.80 22.54 -26.30
C GLU A 163 17.91 23.50 -27.12
N ASP A 164 17.14 22.96 -28.03
CA ASP A 164 15.90 23.60 -28.45
C ASP A 164 14.90 23.36 -27.31
N ASP A 165 14.34 24.42 -26.74
CA ASP A 165 13.32 24.46 -25.66
C ASP A 165 12.00 23.79 -26.10
N SER A 166 12.05 22.64 -26.74
CA SER A 166 10.89 21.77 -26.96
C SER A 166 10.53 21.13 -25.63
N LEU A 167 9.28 21.24 -25.25
CA LEU A 167 8.64 20.64 -24.06
C LEU A 167 8.87 19.12 -24.06
N ASP A 168 10.06 18.66 -23.71
CA ASP A 168 10.36 17.25 -23.55
C ASP A 168 9.77 16.77 -22.24
N PHE A 169 8.56 16.20 -22.33
CA PHE A 169 7.94 15.55 -21.20
C PHE A 169 8.73 14.31 -20.80
N GLU A 170 9.00 14.19 -19.50
CA GLU A 170 9.79 13.11 -18.93
C GLU A 170 9.14 11.75 -19.15
N SER A 171 7.78 11.67 -19.10
CA SER A 171 7.00 10.45 -19.25
C SER A 171 5.73 10.65 -20.07
N ILE A 172 5.10 9.54 -20.51
CA ILE A 172 3.77 9.58 -21.12
C ILE A 172 2.71 10.11 -20.15
N LEU A 173 2.88 9.89 -18.84
CA LEU A 173 1.99 10.46 -17.82
C LEU A 173 2.02 11.99 -17.88
N ASP A 174 3.20 12.60 -17.91
CA ASP A 174 3.35 14.06 -17.94
C ASP A 174 2.79 14.63 -19.24
N SER A 175 3.05 13.98 -20.37
CA SER A 175 2.49 14.36 -21.67
C SER A 175 0.96 14.36 -21.65
N CYS A 176 0.34 13.33 -21.08
CA CYS A 176 -1.11 13.20 -21.00
C CYS A 176 -1.73 14.16 -19.98
N GLN A 177 -1.05 14.43 -18.86
CA GLN A 177 -1.53 15.39 -17.85
C GLN A 177 -1.71 16.80 -18.42
N ALA A 178 -0.94 17.17 -19.41
CA ALA A 178 -1.03 18.49 -20.06
C ALA A 178 -2.31 18.69 -20.91
N ILE A 179 -2.92 17.60 -21.40
CA ILE A 179 -4.00 17.66 -22.40
C ILE A 179 -5.25 16.85 -22.06
N MET A 180 -5.18 15.95 -21.07
CA MET A 180 -6.29 15.06 -20.70
C MET A 180 -6.89 15.44 -19.36
N GLU A 181 -8.18 15.09 -19.17
CA GLU A 181 -8.84 15.26 -17.87
C GLU A 181 -8.22 14.32 -16.84
N GLN A 182 -7.89 14.88 -15.67
CA GLN A 182 -7.27 14.13 -14.58
C GLN A 182 -8.28 13.75 -13.50
N LYS A 183 -8.14 12.54 -12.99
CA LYS A 183 -8.87 12.04 -11.81
C LYS A 183 -7.88 11.50 -10.79
N TRP A 184 -7.97 11.97 -9.55
CA TRP A 184 -7.10 11.54 -8.47
C TRP A 184 -7.75 10.40 -7.69
N LEU A 185 -6.99 9.29 -7.54
CA LEU A 185 -7.31 8.22 -6.60
C LEU A 185 -6.84 8.66 -5.21
N LYS A 186 -7.77 8.90 -4.30
CA LYS A 186 -7.47 9.51 -3.00
C LYS A 186 -7.29 8.49 -1.88
N TRP A 187 -7.86 7.29 -1.99
CA TRP A 187 -7.84 6.31 -0.91
C TRP A 187 -6.54 5.53 -0.89
N HIS A 188 -5.87 5.59 0.27
CA HIS A 188 -4.70 4.76 0.55
C HIS A 188 -5.09 3.67 1.56
N TYR A 189 -5.01 2.42 1.15
CA TYR A 189 -5.41 1.25 1.97
C TYR A 189 -4.34 0.15 2.05
N ARG A 190 -3.18 0.34 1.40
CA ARG A 190 -2.06 -0.60 1.45
C ARG A 190 -1.46 -0.66 2.85
N SER A 191 -1.07 0.48 3.38
CA SER A 191 -0.43 0.58 4.70
C SER A 191 -1.44 0.27 5.80
N LYS A 192 -1.04 -0.60 6.71
CA LYS A 192 -1.83 -0.98 7.89
C LYS A 192 -1.66 0.01 9.04
N SER A 193 -0.57 0.80 9.02
CA SER A 193 -0.35 1.96 9.91
C SER A 193 -0.33 3.24 9.08
N GLU A 194 -1.00 4.30 9.57
CA GLU A 194 -0.94 5.63 8.96
C GLU A 194 0.48 6.21 8.94
N GLU A 195 1.34 5.85 9.90
CA GLU A 195 2.73 6.31 9.97
C GLU A 195 3.51 6.02 8.69
N LEU A 196 3.26 4.85 8.07
CA LEU A 196 3.99 4.40 6.89
C LEU A 196 3.75 5.29 5.65
N ILE A 197 2.64 6.02 5.62
CA ILE A 197 2.27 6.88 4.50
C ILE A 197 2.20 8.37 4.87
N ALA A 198 2.11 8.71 6.15
CA ALA A 198 1.88 10.08 6.62
C ALA A 198 2.97 11.04 6.14
N PHE A 199 4.25 10.63 6.20
CA PHE A 199 5.36 11.42 5.68
C PHE A 199 5.23 11.70 4.17
N SER A 200 4.92 10.67 3.38
CA SER A 200 4.70 10.81 1.94
C SER A 200 3.48 11.65 1.63
N ASN A 201 2.38 11.48 2.38
CA ASN A 201 1.17 12.26 2.21
C ASN A 201 1.43 13.76 2.40
N ALA A 202 2.19 14.12 3.44
CA ALA A 202 2.54 15.51 3.72
C ALA A 202 3.47 16.12 2.64
N ASN A 203 4.55 15.42 2.30
CA ASN A 203 5.63 15.99 1.50
C ASN A 203 5.42 15.87 -0.02
N PHE A 204 4.67 14.87 -0.49
CA PHE A 204 4.48 14.60 -1.92
C PHE A 204 3.05 14.77 -2.39
N TYR A 205 2.05 14.50 -1.53
CA TYR A 205 0.64 14.48 -1.92
C TYR A 205 -0.19 15.58 -1.25
N HIS A 206 0.45 16.56 -0.60
CA HIS A 206 -0.20 17.75 0.00
C HIS A 206 -1.36 17.39 0.95
N ASN A 207 -1.25 16.29 1.68
CA ASN A 207 -2.28 15.73 2.57
C ASN A 207 -3.61 15.39 1.85
N ASN A 208 -3.57 15.14 0.53
CA ASN A 208 -4.76 14.80 -0.25
C ASN A 208 -5.12 13.31 -0.21
N LEU A 209 -4.21 12.44 0.27
CA LEU A 209 -4.53 11.03 0.45
C LEU A 209 -5.39 10.85 1.69
N ILE A 210 -6.45 10.09 1.52
CA ILE A 210 -7.32 9.64 2.61
C ILE A 210 -6.72 8.34 3.14
N THR A 211 -6.19 8.39 4.35
CA THR A 211 -5.69 7.23 5.10
C THR A 211 -6.74 6.76 6.10
N PHE A 212 -6.57 5.57 6.62
CA PHE A 212 -7.48 4.96 7.57
C PHE A 212 -6.72 4.55 8.82
N PRO A 213 -7.18 4.94 10.02
CA PRO A 213 -6.51 4.60 11.25
C PRO A 213 -6.51 3.08 11.49
N SER A 214 -5.47 2.59 12.15
CA SER A 214 -5.40 1.21 12.62
C SER A 214 -6.05 1.05 13.99
N ALA A 215 -6.62 -0.13 14.25
CA ALA A 215 -7.06 -0.49 15.61
C ALA A 215 -5.86 -0.87 16.52
N LYS A 216 -4.72 -1.28 15.94
CA LYS A 216 -3.50 -1.58 16.70
C LYS A 216 -2.74 -0.32 17.06
N SER A 217 -2.26 -0.27 18.30
CA SER A 217 -1.31 0.72 18.79
C SER A 217 0.10 0.47 18.24
N GLU A 218 1.00 1.42 18.47
CA GLU A 218 2.41 1.29 18.15
C GLU A 218 3.03 0.11 18.92
N SER A 219 3.73 -0.76 18.18
CA SER A 219 4.49 -1.89 18.72
C SER A 219 5.74 -2.11 17.87
N GLU A 220 6.74 -2.85 18.35
CA GLU A 220 8.00 -3.07 17.64
C GLU A 220 7.83 -3.67 16.23
N ASP A 221 6.72 -4.34 15.98
CA ASP A 221 6.36 -4.97 14.72
C ASP A 221 5.38 -4.15 13.86
N PHE A 222 5.06 -2.90 14.27
CA PHE A 222 4.05 -2.08 13.64
C PHE A 222 4.43 -0.59 13.60
N GLY A 223 4.27 0.08 12.46
CA GLY A 223 4.67 1.48 12.29
C GLY A 223 6.12 1.66 11.85
N VAL A 224 6.74 2.78 12.22
CA VAL A 224 8.11 3.14 11.81
C VAL A 224 9.04 3.19 13.03
N HIS A 225 10.15 2.45 13.00
CA HIS A 225 11.11 2.36 14.10
C HIS A 225 12.52 2.71 13.67
N PHE A 226 13.23 3.45 14.51
CA PHE A 226 14.60 3.89 14.27
C PHE A 226 15.61 3.08 15.08
N TYR A 227 16.58 2.46 14.39
CA TYR A 227 17.66 1.67 14.97
C TYR A 227 19.00 2.37 14.75
N TYR A 228 19.49 3.07 15.77
CA TYR A 228 20.76 3.78 15.71
C TYR A 228 21.95 2.84 15.94
N VAL A 229 22.84 2.75 14.96
CA VAL A 229 24.08 1.94 15.04
C VAL A 229 25.24 2.84 15.45
N LYS A 230 25.49 2.87 16.76
CA LYS A 230 26.57 3.68 17.35
C LYS A 230 27.95 3.19 16.92
N ASP A 231 28.90 4.12 16.72
CA ASP A 231 30.31 3.87 16.42
C ASP A 231 30.52 3.03 15.13
N ALA A 232 29.60 3.12 14.20
CA ALA A 232 29.77 2.55 12.87
C ALA A 232 30.58 3.49 11.96
N ILE A 233 31.47 2.90 11.16
CA ILE A 233 32.39 3.63 10.29
C ILE A 233 32.00 3.40 8.83
N PHE A 234 31.83 4.50 8.09
CA PHE A 234 31.64 4.45 6.64
C PHE A 234 32.96 4.28 5.91
N ASP A 235 33.13 3.16 5.22
CA ASP A 235 34.30 2.94 4.36
C ASP A 235 34.12 3.71 3.04
N ARG A 236 34.95 4.72 2.82
CA ARG A 236 34.91 5.54 1.61
C ARG A 236 35.34 4.82 0.35
N LYS A 237 36.24 3.82 0.45
CA LYS A 237 36.71 3.06 -0.71
C LYS A 237 35.66 2.05 -1.15
N ALA A 238 35.15 1.28 -0.19
CA ALA A 238 34.09 0.32 -0.43
C ALA A 238 32.71 0.97 -0.58
N LYS A 239 32.52 2.23 -0.15
CA LYS A 239 31.25 2.99 -0.16
C LYS A 239 30.14 2.27 0.61
N ASN A 240 30.47 1.65 1.72
CA ASN A 240 29.54 0.90 2.57
C ASN A 240 29.85 1.07 4.06
N ASN A 241 28.97 0.52 4.90
CA ASN A 241 29.04 0.55 6.35
C ASN A 241 28.80 -0.86 6.90
N ARG A 242 29.89 -1.58 7.23
CA ARG A 242 29.84 -2.99 7.63
C ARG A 242 29.03 -3.21 8.92
N LYS A 243 29.26 -2.38 9.94
CA LYS A 243 28.57 -2.54 11.22
C LYS A 243 27.06 -2.30 11.10
N GLU A 244 26.65 -1.39 10.23
CA GLU A 244 25.25 -1.18 9.91
C GLU A 244 24.65 -2.36 9.13
N ALA A 245 25.39 -2.90 8.16
CA ALA A 245 24.98 -4.09 7.41
C ALA A 245 24.81 -5.32 8.32
N GLU A 246 25.72 -5.52 9.27
CA GLU A 246 25.63 -6.59 10.29
C GLU A 246 24.34 -6.43 11.13
N ARG A 247 24.02 -5.21 11.60
CA ARG A 247 22.76 -4.96 12.33
C ARG A 247 21.52 -5.21 11.47
N VAL A 248 21.57 -4.85 10.20
CA VAL A 248 20.46 -5.17 9.25
C VAL A 248 20.25 -6.67 9.17
N VAL A 249 21.34 -7.43 9.02
CA VAL A 249 21.27 -8.91 8.96
C VAL A 249 20.74 -9.49 10.27
N ASP A 250 21.14 -8.96 11.44
CA ASP A 250 20.57 -9.39 12.72
C ASP A 250 19.06 -9.18 12.75
N LEU A 251 18.58 -8.01 12.31
CA LEU A 251 17.15 -7.71 12.22
C LEU A 251 16.39 -8.62 11.23
N VAL A 252 17.05 -9.11 10.17
CA VAL A 252 16.47 -10.10 9.26
C VAL A 252 16.22 -11.42 9.98
N TRP A 253 17.22 -11.90 10.77
CA TRP A 253 17.08 -13.13 11.55
C TRP A 253 16.06 -12.99 12.69
N GLU A 254 16.11 -11.88 13.43
CA GLU A 254 15.09 -11.55 14.46
C GLU A 254 13.68 -11.54 13.88
N HIS A 255 13.50 -11.01 12.66
CA HIS A 255 12.20 -10.97 11.99
C HIS A 255 11.71 -12.37 11.62
N PHE A 256 12.58 -13.22 11.04
CA PHE A 256 12.20 -14.57 10.65
C PHE A 256 11.90 -15.47 11.85
N GLU A 257 12.57 -15.24 12.98
CA GLU A 257 12.30 -15.95 14.23
C GLU A 257 10.96 -15.55 14.85
N GLN A 258 10.65 -14.25 14.85
CA GLN A 258 9.47 -13.72 15.52
C GLN A 258 8.20 -13.70 14.65
N TYR A 259 8.36 -13.50 13.34
CA TYR A 259 7.26 -13.27 12.38
C TYR A 259 7.44 -14.07 11.08
N PRO A 260 7.52 -15.40 11.12
CA PRO A 260 7.83 -16.24 9.94
C PRO A 260 6.78 -16.14 8.82
N GLU A 261 5.52 -15.83 9.17
CA GLU A 261 4.48 -15.64 8.18
C GLU A 261 4.55 -14.30 7.45
N ARG A 262 5.22 -13.28 8.00
CA ARG A 262 5.30 -11.96 7.38
C ARG A 262 6.40 -11.89 6.36
N SER A 263 6.08 -11.33 5.20
CA SER A 263 7.06 -11.10 4.15
C SER A 263 8.03 -9.97 4.52
N LEU A 264 9.30 -10.14 4.13
CA LEU A 264 10.39 -9.23 4.48
C LEU A 264 11.16 -8.76 3.25
N GLY A 265 11.50 -7.48 3.22
CA GLY A 265 12.41 -6.89 2.26
C GLY A 265 13.46 -5.99 2.94
N VAL A 266 14.65 -5.96 2.36
CA VAL A 266 15.71 -5.02 2.76
C VAL A 266 15.93 -4.03 1.63
N VAL A 267 15.96 -2.74 1.95
CA VAL A 267 16.24 -1.66 0.99
C VAL A 267 17.43 -0.86 1.45
N SER A 268 18.50 -0.91 0.68
CA SER A 268 19.71 -0.11 0.94
C SER A 268 19.71 1.17 0.11
N PHE A 269 20.37 2.20 0.61
CA PHE A 269 20.46 3.48 -0.08
C PHE A 269 21.62 3.55 -1.10
N SER A 270 22.42 2.48 -1.21
CA SER A 270 23.48 2.34 -2.21
C SER A 270 23.66 0.90 -2.67
N VAL A 271 24.11 0.72 -3.91
CA VAL A 271 24.45 -0.60 -4.48
C VAL A 271 25.55 -1.30 -3.69
N ALA A 272 26.56 -0.54 -3.21
CA ALA A 272 27.67 -1.12 -2.44
C ALA A 272 27.21 -1.65 -1.07
N GLN A 273 26.25 -0.98 -0.43
CA GLN A 273 25.68 -1.45 0.82
C GLN A 273 24.78 -2.67 0.60
N GLN A 274 24.02 -2.70 -0.50
CA GLN A 274 23.23 -3.86 -0.92
C GLN A 274 24.13 -5.09 -1.04
N ALA A 275 25.19 -5.00 -1.84
CA ALA A 275 26.11 -6.12 -2.08
C ALA A 275 26.74 -6.65 -0.77
N LEU A 276 27.10 -5.74 0.15
CA LEU A 276 27.65 -6.13 1.45
C LEU A 276 26.62 -6.86 2.32
N ILE A 277 25.36 -6.40 2.34
CA ILE A 277 24.27 -7.08 3.08
C ILE A 277 24.04 -8.48 2.50
N GLU A 278 23.99 -8.63 1.17
CA GLU A 278 23.84 -9.91 0.49
C GLU A 278 25.00 -10.87 0.80
N GLU A 279 26.25 -10.35 0.85
CA GLU A 279 27.44 -11.11 1.24
C GLU A 279 27.31 -11.65 2.66
N ILE A 280 26.99 -10.80 3.65
CA ILE A 280 26.86 -11.20 5.06
C ILE A 280 25.71 -12.20 5.25
N ILE A 281 24.58 -12.01 4.59
CA ILE A 281 23.47 -12.98 4.59
C ILE A 281 23.95 -14.34 4.05
N SER A 282 24.65 -14.33 2.91
CA SER A 282 25.17 -15.57 2.31
C SER A 282 26.17 -16.28 3.22
N GLU A 283 27.06 -15.55 3.90
CA GLU A 283 28.01 -16.11 4.87
C GLU A 283 27.28 -16.71 6.08
N ARG A 284 26.28 -16.04 6.63
CA ARG A 284 25.52 -16.51 7.79
C ARG A 284 24.69 -17.76 7.45
N ARG A 285 24.09 -17.81 6.28
CA ARG A 285 23.35 -19.00 5.79
C ARG A 285 24.26 -20.21 5.59
N LYS A 286 25.50 -20.02 5.11
CA LYS A 286 26.48 -21.13 5.01
C LYS A 286 26.86 -21.75 6.36
N GLN A 287 26.79 -20.96 7.44
CA GLN A 287 27.05 -21.43 8.79
C GLN A 287 25.85 -22.17 9.40
N ASN A 288 24.65 -21.62 9.19
CA ASN A 288 23.40 -22.20 9.67
C ASN A 288 22.22 -21.68 8.84
N ASP A 289 21.59 -22.54 8.04
CA ASP A 289 20.45 -22.18 7.17
C ASP A 289 19.11 -22.65 7.75
N ILE A 290 18.84 -22.30 9.02
CA ILE A 290 17.61 -22.66 9.73
C ILE A 290 16.36 -22.03 9.09
N PHE A 291 16.51 -20.96 8.31
CA PHE A 291 15.42 -20.26 7.64
C PHE A 291 15.44 -20.46 6.11
N ALA A 292 15.98 -21.60 5.63
CA ALA A 292 16.10 -21.88 4.19
C ALA A 292 14.79 -21.65 3.43
N GLU A 293 13.66 -22.08 3.98
CA GLU A 293 12.34 -21.94 3.38
C GLU A 293 11.87 -20.48 3.28
N LEU A 294 12.28 -19.62 4.22
CA LEU A 294 11.91 -18.20 4.21
C LEU A 294 12.70 -17.40 3.15
N PHE A 295 13.83 -17.94 2.71
CA PHE A 295 14.63 -17.40 1.60
C PHE A 295 14.25 -17.99 0.23
N ASP A 296 13.26 -18.91 0.14
CA ASP A 296 12.89 -19.53 -1.13
C ASP A 296 12.23 -18.48 -2.07
N SER A 297 12.81 -18.36 -3.26
CA SER A 297 12.31 -17.47 -4.32
C SER A 297 10.95 -17.88 -4.90
N LYS A 298 10.45 -19.07 -4.56
CA LYS A 298 9.14 -19.58 -5.00
C LYS A 298 7.99 -19.14 -4.12
N ARG A 299 8.24 -18.49 -2.98
CA ARG A 299 7.19 -17.91 -2.14
C ARG A 299 6.42 -16.85 -2.94
N GLU A 300 5.18 -16.61 -2.60
CA GLU A 300 4.33 -15.58 -3.22
C GLU A 300 4.95 -14.19 -3.08
N GLU A 301 5.50 -13.88 -1.89
CA GLU A 301 6.27 -12.67 -1.61
C GLU A 301 7.69 -13.04 -1.12
N PRO A 302 8.64 -13.38 -2.02
CA PRO A 302 9.96 -13.84 -1.63
C PRO A 302 10.78 -12.72 -0.97
N PHE A 303 11.67 -13.09 -0.04
CA PHE A 303 12.65 -12.17 0.54
C PHE A 303 13.50 -11.52 -0.55
N PHE A 304 13.82 -10.25 -0.36
CA PHE A 304 14.75 -9.56 -1.25
C PHE A 304 15.69 -8.60 -0.50
N VAL A 305 16.86 -8.35 -1.11
CA VAL A 305 17.72 -7.20 -0.81
C VAL A 305 17.81 -6.36 -2.06
N LYS A 306 17.34 -5.11 -2.02
CA LYS A 306 17.30 -4.20 -3.16
C LYS A 306 17.86 -2.82 -2.78
N ASN A 307 18.08 -1.97 -3.76
CA ASN A 307 18.44 -0.58 -3.53
C ASN A 307 17.30 0.36 -3.98
N LEU A 308 17.48 1.67 -3.75
CA LEU A 308 16.47 2.69 -4.06
C LEU A 308 16.05 2.73 -5.54
N GLU A 309 16.91 2.29 -6.46
CA GLU A 309 16.62 2.29 -7.91
C GLU A 309 15.80 1.06 -8.34
N THR A 310 15.87 -0.05 -7.58
CA THR A 310 15.31 -1.34 -7.99
C THR A 310 14.11 -1.80 -7.20
N VAL A 311 13.71 -1.06 -6.16
CA VAL A 311 12.62 -1.45 -5.26
C VAL A 311 11.23 -1.07 -5.76
N GLN A 312 11.11 -0.28 -6.82
CA GLN A 312 9.81 0.11 -7.36
C GLN A 312 9.02 -1.12 -7.85
N GLY A 313 7.72 -1.15 -7.56
CA GLY A 313 6.84 -2.26 -7.87
C GLY A 313 6.78 -3.37 -6.81
N ASP A 314 7.77 -3.45 -5.92
CA ASP A 314 7.76 -4.42 -4.82
C ASP A 314 7.05 -3.88 -3.58
N GLU A 315 6.55 -4.79 -2.76
CA GLU A 315 5.99 -4.49 -1.43
C GLU A 315 6.19 -5.69 -0.51
N ARG A 316 6.37 -5.45 0.79
CA ARG A 316 6.46 -6.49 1.82
C ARG A 316 5.75 -6.03 3.09
N ASP A 317 5.43 -6.98 3.94
CA ASP A 317 4.85 -6.69 5.24
C ASP A 317 5.81 -5.83 6.08
N THR A 318 7.07 -6.20 6.09
CA THR A 318 8.14 -5.45 6.77
C THR A 318 9.23 -5.04 5.77
N ILE A 319 9.69 -3.78 5.89
CA ILE A 319 10.86 -3.28 5.15
C ILE A 319 11.93 -2.83 6.16
N ILE A 320 13.15 -3.31 5.98
CA ILE A 320 14.32 -2.84 6.71
C ILE A 320 15.12 -1.90 5.80
N PHE A 321 15.27 -0.64 6.20
CA PHE A 321 16.15 0.29 5.52
C PHE A 321 17.55 0.25 6.07
N SER A 322 18.55 0.19 5.19
CA SER A 322 19.94 0.48 5.49
C SER A 322 20.35 1.78 4.85
N VAL A 323 20.55 2.81 5.65
CA VAL A 323 20.98 4.13 5.16
C VAL A 323 22.41 4.06 4.61
N GLY A 324 23.30 3.32 5.28
CA GLY A 324 24.64 2.95 4.81
C GLY A 324 25.67 4.08 4.83
N TYR A 325 25.26 5.33 5.05
CA TYR A 325 26.12 6.50 5.11
C TYR A 325 26.45 6.86 6.55
N GLY A 326 27.69 7.31 6.78
CA GLY A 326 28.14 7.62 8.12
C GLY A 326 29.42 8.45 8.16
N ARG A 327 30.01 8.59 9.36
CA ARG A 327 31.33 9.19 9.54
C ARG A 327 32.40 8.20 9.11
N ASP A 328 33.46 8.69 8.44
CA ASP A 328 34.62 7.89 8.12
C ASP A 328 35.52 7.64 9.35
N SER A 329 36.58 6.87 9.18
CA SER A 329 37.54 6.55 10.24
C SER A 329 38.24 7.77 10.87
N ALA A 330 38.21 8.92 10.17
CA ALA A 330 38.71 10.20 10.66
C ALA A 330 37.59 11.04 11.35
N GLY A 331 36.39 10.50 11.49
CA GLY A 331 35.23 11.19 12.06
C GLY A 331 34.57 12.20 11.14
N LYS A 332 34.99 12.31 9.87
CA LYS A 332 34.45 13.27 8.91
C LYS A 332 33.17 12.74 8.28
N PHE A 333 32.14 13.59 8.23
CA PHE A 333 30.85 13.30 7.59
C PHE A 333 30.72 14.05 6.26
N TYR A 334 30.24 13.34 5.25
CA TYR A 334 30.05 13.86 3.89
C TYR A 334 28.56 13.89 3.56
N HIS A 335 28.06 15.04 3.14
CA HIS A 335 26.64 15.27 2.82
C HIS A 335 26.28 14.81 1.39
N LEU A 336 26.82 13.66 0.96
CA LEU A 336 26.56 13.04 -0.33
C LEU A 336 25.91 11.69 -0.12
N PHE A 337 24.64 11.60 -0.45
CA PHE A 337 23.80 10.41 -0.26
C PHE A 337 23.48 9.70 -1.59
N GLY A 338 24.47 9.61 -2.47
CA GLY A 338 24.34 8.90 -3.74
C GLY A 338 23.13 9.34 -4.55
N PRO A 339 22.20 8.41 -4.86
CA PRO A 339 21.01 8.71 -5.67
C PRO A 339 20.11 9.80 -5.08
N LEU A 340 20.05 9.94 -3.75
CA LEU A 340 19.22 10.96 -3.08
C LEU A 340 19.76 12.38 -3.25
N SER A 341 21.05 12.53 -3.52
CA SER A 341 21.67 13.84 -3.76
C SER A 341 21.57 14.30 -5.23
N LYS A 342 21.02 13.48 -6.11
CA LYS A 342 20.78 13.81 -7.53
C LYS A 342 19.38 14.39 -7.73
N SER A 343 19.14 14.98 -8.90
CA SER A 343 17.78 15.37 -9.33
C SER A 343 16.86 14.16 -9.31
N GLY A 344 15.61 14.33 -8.86
CA GLY A 344 14.65 13.23 -8.68
C GLY A 344 14.97 12.27 -7.52
N GLY A 345 15.96 12.59 -6.67
CA GLY A 345 16.29 11.78 -5.50
C GLY A 345 15.16 11.67 -4.49
N GLU A 346 14.33 12.71 -4.38
CA GLU A 346 13.12 12.73 -3.56
C GLU A 346 12.09 11.66 -3.99
N ARG A 347 11.94 11.42 -5.29
CA ARG A 347 11.02 10.40 -5.82
C ARG A 347 11.49 8.99 -5.43
N ARG A 348 12.79 8.72 -5.43
CA ARG A 348 13.38 7.45 -4.97
C ARG A 348 13.07 7.19 -3.50
N LEU A 349 13.21 8.22 -2.67
CA LEU A 349 12.86 8.13 -1.25
C LEU A 349 11.37 7.85 -1.07
N ASN A 350 10.50 8.57 -1.79
CA ASN A 350 9.05 8.36 -1.74
C ASN A 350 8.67 6.92 -2.11
N VAL A 351 9.24 6.40 -3.20
CA VAL A 351 9.02 5.01 -3.60
C VAL A 351 9.41 4.05 -2.47
N ALA A 352 10.61 4.20 -1.91
CA ALA A 352 11.11 3.28 -0.89
C ALA A 352 10.23 3.27 0.37
N ILE A 353 9.91 4.44 0.94
CA ILE A 353 9.16 4.54 2.20
C ILE A 353 7.71 4.06 2.09
N THR A 354 7.16 3.97 0.87
CA THR A 354 5.79 3.48 0.63
C THR A 354 5.71 1.97 0.32
N ARG A 355 6.80 1.20 0.54
CA ARG A 355 6.84 -0.23 0.20
C ARG A 355 6.38 -1.16 1.31
N ALA A 356 6.32 -0.69 2.56
CA ALA A 356 5.91 -1.50 3.70
C ALA A 356 4.39 -1.53 3.87
N LYS A 357 3.85 -2.70 4.28
CA LYS A 357 2.45 -2.85 4.66
C LYS A 357 2.22 -2.65 6.16
N TYR A 358 3.10 -3.18 7.02
CA TYR A 358 2.95 -3.17 8.48
C TYR A 358 4.04 -2.40 9.20
N ASN A 359 5.31 -2.58 8.81
CA ASN A 359 6.43 -2.11 9.60
C ASN A 359 7.60 -1.63 8.74
N VAL A 360 8.24 -0.55 9.17
CA VAL A 360 9.52 -0.07 8.64
C VAL A 360 10.53 0.01 9.76
N LYS A 361 11.69 -0.64 9.59
CA LYS A 361 12.83 -0.56 10.49
C LYS A 361 13.94 0.25 9.82
N VAL A 362 14.17 1.47 10.27
CA VAL A 362 15.20 2.37 9.71
C VAL A 362 16.50 2.18 10.48
N VAL A 363 17.50 1.55 9.84
CA VAL A 363 18.83 1.33 10.42
C VAL A 363 19.78 2.39 9.88
N ALA A 364 20.39 3.17 10.78
CA ALA A 364 21.31 4.23 10.40
C ALA A 364 22.40 4.44 11.45
N SER A 365 23.58 4.83 11.00
CA SER A 365 24.71 5.28 11.85
C SER A 365 24.80 6.80 11.98
N ILE A 366 23.81 7.50 11.45
CA ILE A 366 23.62 8.97 11.56
C ILE A 366 22.24 9.26 12.09
N LYS A 367 22.10 10.44 12.64
CA LYS A 367 20.82 11.01 13.09
C LYS A 367 20.44 12.22 12.22
N SER A 368 19.20 12.62 12.27
CA SER A 368 18.68 13.77 11.52
C SER A 368 19.53 15.04 11.71
N HIS A 369 20.01 15.32 12.93
CA HIS A 369 20.83 16.49 13.24
C HIS A 369 22.26 16.44 12.64
N ASP A 370 22.78 15.28 12.26
CA ASP A 370 24.07 15.16 11.59
C ASP A 370 24.03 15.73 10.16
N ILE A 371 22.85 15.80 9.55
CA ILE A 371 22.66 16.32 8.18
C ILE A 371 22.54 17.85 8.23
N ASP A 372 23.57 18.53 7.74
CA ASP A 372 23.65 19.99 7.65
C ASP A 372 23.17 20.46 6.27
N LEU A 373 21.98 21.03 6.22
CA LEU A 373 21.35 21.49 4.98
C LEU A 373 22.05 22.70 4.33
N SER A 374 22.95 23.39 5.06
CA SER A 374 23.76 24.46 4.47
C SER A 374 24.80 23.94 3.45
N LYS A 375 25.08 22.62 3.49
CA LYS A 375 26.09 21.95 2.64
C LYS A 375 25.49 21.23 1.42
N THR A 376 24.17 21.28 1.25
CA THR A 376 23.48 20.61 0.14
C THR A 376 22.21 21.36 -0.24
N THR A 377 21.93 21.41 -1.54
CA THR A 377 20.68 21.94 -2.10
C THR A 377 19.75 20.85 -2.57
N ALA A 378 20.16 19.57 -2.47
CA ALA A 378 19.41 18.43 -2.96
C ALA A 378 18.13 18.19 -2.12
N VAL A 379 16.99 18.22 -2.79
CA VAL A 379 15.67 18.00 -2.18
C VAL A 379 15.59 16.62 -1.51
N GLY A 380 16.11 15.57 -2.17
CA GLY A 380 16.12 14.21 -1.61
C GLY A 380 16.92 14.11 -0.30
N THR A 381 18.02 14.88 -0.15
CA THR A 381 18.79 14.93 1.10
C THR A 381 18.02 15.67 2.21
N LYS A 382 17.31 16.75 1.87
CA LYS A 382 16.44 17.45 2.82
C LYS A 382 15.35 16.52 3.34
N LEU A 383 14.66 15.84 2.45
CA LEU A 383 13.59 14.91 2.81
C LEU A 383 14.12 13.68 3.58
N LEU A 384 15.34 13.20 3.30
CA LEU A 384 15.98 12.17 4.11
C LEU A 384 16.17 12.63 5.57
N LYS A 385 16.66 13.87 5.76
CA LYS A 385 16.80 14.44 7.10
C LYS A 385 15.46 14.47 7.85
N GLU A 386 14.42 14.97 7.19
CA GLU A 386 13.07 15.04 7.75
C GLU A 386 12.49 13.65 8.03
N TYR A 387 12.73 12.67 7.15
CA TYR A 387 12.28 11.29 7.37
C TYR A 387 13.00 10.63 8.55
N LEU A 388 14.32 10.82 8.69
CA LEU A 388 15.07 10.35 9.86
C LEU A 388 14.53 10.98 11.14
N GLU A 389 14.20 12.27 11.11
CA GLU A 389 13.62 12.96 12.25
C GLU A 389 12.23 12.40 12.62
N CYS A 390 11.40 12.09 11.64
CA CYS A 390 10.13 11.38 11.85
C CYS A 390 10.34 9.99 12.46
N ALA A 391 11.29 9.21 11.94
CA ALA A 391 11.59 7.88 12.46
C ALA A 391 12.15 7.92 13.91
N GLU A 392 12.94 8.96 14.26
CA GLU A 392 13.49 9.18 15.60
C GLU A 392 12.43 9.59 16.63
N LYS A 393 11.43 10.38 16.21
CA LYS A 393 10.47 11.06 17.12
C LYS A 393 9.06 10.47 17.07
N GLY A 394 8.77 9.61 16.06
CA GLY A 394 7.45 8.98 15.88
C GLY A 394 6.35 9.94 15.45
N MET A 395 5.09 9.50 15.64
CA MET A 395 3.88 10.24 15.21
C MET A 395 3.72 11.62 15.86
N GLU A 396 4.27 11.86 17.05
CA GLU A 396 4.21 13.19 17.66
C GLU A 396 4.87 14.27 16.81
N TYR A 397 5.98 13.94 16.15
CA TYR A 397 6.64 14.87 15.24
C TYR A 397 5.76 15.16 14.02
N LEU A 398 5.15 14.13 13.43
CA LEU A 398 4.23 14.28 12.30
C LEU A 398 3.01 15.14 12.67
N LYS A 399 2.43 14.94 13.85
CA LYS A 399 1.30 15.75 14.35
C LYS A 399 1.66 17.24 14.50
N ARG A 400 2.88 17.57 14.88
CA ARG A 400 3.33 18.97 15.03
C ARG A 400 3.65 19.64 13.69
N THR A 401 4.13 18.86 12.71
CA THR A 401 4.59 19.37 11.42
C THR A 401 3.46 19.51 10.42
N ILE A 402 2.51 18.58 10.47
CA ILE A 402 1.27 18.63 9.71
C ILE A 402 0.29 19.33 10.63
N THR A 403 -0.16 20.54 10.29
CA THR A 403 -1.23 21.25 11.01
C THR A 403 -2.50 20.39 11.01
N PHE A 404 -2.59 19.45 11.96
CA PHE A 404 -3.85 18.79 12.27
C PHE A 404 -4.70 19.80 13.02
N ASN A 405 -5.89 20.06 12.52
CA ASN A 405 -6.94 20.65 13.32
C ASN A 405 -7.04 19.80 14.60
N ASP A 406 -7.03 20.47 15.76
CA ASP A 406 -7.20 19.82 17.06
C ASP A 406 -8.36 18.82 16.97
N SER A 407 -8.22 17.69 17.64
CA SER A 407 -9.24 16.66 17.76
C SER A 407 -10.37 17.16 18.66
N GLU A 408 -11.05 18.22 18.22
CA GLU A 408 -12.28 18.66 18.85
C GLU A 408 -13.44 17.79 18.33
N PRO A 409 -14.39 17.41 19.18
CA PRO A 409 -15.57 16.68 18.74
C PRO A 409 -16.35 17.51 17.71
N ASP A 410 -16.76 16.88 16.62
CA ASP A 410 -17.51 17.54 15.54
C ASP A 410 -18.95 17.91 15.96
N SER A 411 -19.44 17.35 17.07
CA SER A 411 -20.81 17.57 17.53
C SER A 411 -21.00 17.40 19.05
N GLU A 412 -21.98 18.11 19.61
CA GLU A 412 -22.44 17.91 20.99
C GLU A 412 -22.88 16.46 21.26
N PHE A 413 -23.28 15.74 20.23
CA PHE A 413 -23.68 14.33 20.33
C PHE A 413 -22.50 13.42 20.65
N GLU A 414 -21.34 13.64 20.04
CA GLU A 414 -20.09 12.92 20.34
C GLU A 414 -19.64 13.18 21.77
N ILE A 415 -19.77 14.42 22.24
CA ILE A 415 -19.46 14.79 23.64
C ILE A 415 -20.33 14.00 24.61
N GLU A 416 -21.65 13.95 24.37
CA GLU A 416 -22.57 13.20 25.24
C GLU A 416 -22.27 11.69 25.26
N VAL A 417 -21.89 11.10 24.13
CA VAL A 417 -21.49 9.68 24.06
C VAL A 417 -20.18 9.46 24.82
N GLY A 418 -19.20 10.36 24.63
CA GLY A 418 -17.92 10.34 25.36
C GLY A 418 -18.10 10.46 26.88
N ASP A 419 -19.00 11.33 27.33
CA ASP A 419 -19.33 11.46 28.76
C ASP A 419 -19.87 10.16 29.37
N VAL A 420 -20.68 9.41 28.63
CA VAL A 420 -21.20 8.10 29.09
C VAL A 420 -20.04 7.11 29.25
N LEU A 421 -19.13 7.03 28.29
CA LEU A 421 -17.96 6.16 28.35
C LEU A 421 -17.03 6.52 29.50
N LYS A 422 -16.75 7.82 29.67
CA LYS A 422 -15.93 8.35 30.76
C LYS A 422 -16.51 8.03 32.14
N ASN A 423 -17.83 8.23 32.31
CA ASN A 423 -18.52 7.93 33.57
C ASN A 423 -18.54 6.43 33.88
N ALA A 424 -18.47 5.57 32.85
CA ALA A 424 -18.33 4.12 33.01
C ALA A 424 -16.89 3.66 33.23
N GLY A 425 -15.90 4.58 33.16
CA GLY A 425 -14.47 4.30 33.43
C GLY A 425 -13.70 3.78 32.22
N TYR A 426 -14.22 3.92 31.00
CA TYR A 426 -13.51 3.53 29.78
C TYR A 426 -12.58 4.63 29.27
N ASN A 427 -11.40 4.22 28.75
CA ASN A 427 -10.49 5.11 28.04
C ASN A 427 -10.85 5.12 26.56
N PHE A 428 -10.85 6.31 25.96
CA PHE A 428 -11.16 6.48 24.55
C PHE A 428 -10.48 7.74 23.99
N ASP A 429 -10.32 7.79 22.67
CA ASP A 429 -9.93 8.98 21.92
C ASP A 429 -11.09 9.41 21.01
N ILE A 430 -11.18 10.73 20.79
CA ILE A 430 -12.16 11.33 19.87
C ILE A 430 -11.47 11.65 18.55
N GLN A 431 -12.20 11.53 17.44
CA GLN A 431 -11.73 11.87 16.10
C GLN A 431 -10.41 11.14 15.74
N VAL A 432 -10.42 9.81 15.89
CA VAL A 432 -9.25 8.95 15.66
C VAL A 432 -8.90 8.87 14.19
N GLY A 433 -7.69 9.28 13.82
CA GLY A 433 -7.15 9.28 12.46
C GLY A 433 -6.38 10.56 12.13
N CYS A 434 -5.48 10.47 11.16
CA CYS A 434 -4.54 11.54 10.83
C CYS A 434 -4.89 12.31 9.55
N SER A 435 -5.84 11.87 8.75
CA SER A 435 -6.14 12.47 7.45
C SER A 435 -7.65 12.61 7.18
N GLY A 436 -8.05 12.63 5.94
CA GLY A 436 -9.41 12.93 5.51
C GLY A 436 -10.51 11.98 6.00
N TYR A 437 -10.18 10.92 6.75
CA TYR A 437 -11.15 10.08 7.45
C TYR A 437 -10.76 9.94 8.92
N LYS A 438 -11.73 10.15 9.80
CA LYS A 438 -11.60 9.99 11.25
C LYS A 438 -12.75 9.12 11.75
N ILE A 439 -12.49 8.34 12.79
CA ILE A 439 -13.49 7.61 13.57
C ILE A 439 -13.94 8.54 14.69
N ASP A 440 -15.24 8.72 14.89
CA ASP A 440 -15.76 9.68 15.86
C ASP A 440 -15.25 9.37 17.27
N ILE A 441 -15.31 8.10 17.72
CA ILE A 441 -14.79 7.69 19.03
C ILE A 441 -14.13 6.30 18.92
N GLY A 442 -12.86 6.18 19.32
CA GLY A 442 -12.15 4.91 19.46
C GLY A 442 -12.01 4.51 20.91
N VAL A 443 -12.65 3.40 21.32
CA VAL A 443 -12.55 2.89 22.70
C VAL A 443 -11.31 2.03 22.85
N LYS A 444 -10.47 2.31 23.85
CA LYS A 444 -9.23 1.59 24.14
C LYS A 444 -9.46 0.39 25.04
N HIS A 445 -8.63 -0.63 24.82
CA HIS A 445 -8.57 -1.76 25.75
C HIS A 445 -8.00 -1.30 27.11
N PRO A 446 -8.56 -1.77 28.25
CA PRO A 446 -8.15 -1.28 29.58
C PRO A 446 -6.70 -1.63 29.99
N LYS A 447 -6.09 -2.67 29.37
CA LYS A 447 -4.75 -3.16 29.74
C LYS A 447 -3.64 -2.73 28.75
N ASN A 448 -4.01 -2.37 27.52
CA ASN A 448 -3.08 -1.91 26.50
C ASN A 448 -3.65 -0.68 25.77
N SER A 449 -2.94 -0.17 24.79
CA SER A 449 -3.36 1.02 24.05
C SER A 449 -4.14 0.71 22.76
N ASP A 450 -4.42 -0.56 22.46
CA ASP A 450 -5.16 -0.95 21.28
C ASP A 450 -6.61 -0.53 21.36
N TYR A 451 -7.20 -0.20 20.22
CA TYR A 451 -8.62 0.08 20.14
C TYR A 451 -9.42 -1.21 19.96
N VAL A 452 -10.45 -1.37 20.77
CA VAL A 452 -11.34 -2.55 20.73
C VAL A 452 -12.64 -2.27 20.00
N LEU A 453 -13.08 -1.00 19.94
CA LEU A 453 -14.34 -0.63 19.33
C LEU A 453 -14.26 0.78 18.71
N ALA A 454 -14.71 0.89 17.46
CA ALA A 454 -15.02 2.15 16.80
C ALA A 454 -16.51 2.47 17.02
N ILE A 455 -16.81 3.68 17.50
CA ILE A 455 -18.17 4.17 17.66
C ILE A 455 -18.35 5.29 16.62
N GLU A 456 -19.35 5.12 15.75
CA GLU A 456 -19.80 6.09 14.77
C GLU A 456 -21.08 6.77 15.25
N CYS A 457 -21.02 8.08 15.41
CA CYS A 457 -22.12 8.92 15.90
C CYS A 457 -22.90 9.50 14.72
N ASP A 458 -23.76 8.70 14.09
CA ASP A 458 -24.48 9.09 12.88
C ASP A 458 -25.60 10.13 13.15
N GLY A 459 -25.32 11.34 12.66
CA GLY A 459 -26.21 12.49 12.75
C GLY A 459 -26.46 13.16 11.39
N ALA A 460 -26.44 14.48 11.36
CA ALA A 460 -26.64 15.29 10.14
C ALA A 460 -25.52 15.08 9.10
N THR A 461 -24.31 14.76 9.53
CA THR A 461 -23.13 14.51 8.70
C THR A 461 -23.20 13.18 7.94
N TYR A 462 -24.04 12.22 8.36
CA TYR A 462 -24.26 10.95 7.65
C TYR A 462 -24.56 11.11 6.16
N HIS A 463 -25.19 12.23 5.76
CA HIS A 463 -25.55 12.50 4.38
C HIS A 463 -24.44 13.18 3.55
N SER A 464 -23.28 13.48 4.12
CA SER A 464 -22.20 14.19 3.45
C SER A 464 -21.43 13.34 2.42
N SER A 465 -21.43 12.01 2.55
CA SER A 465 -20.80 11.10 1.59
C SER A 465 -21.55 11.03 0.27
N LYS A 466 -20.82 11.07 -0.84
CA LYS A 466 -21.38 11.14 -2.19
C LYS A 466 -22.21 9.91 -2.58
N THR A 467 -21.86 8.71 -2.11
CA THR A 467 -22.55 7.46 -2.45
C THR A 467 -22.78 6.57 -1.23
N ALA A 468 -23.89 5.84 -1.22
CA ALA A 468 -24.19 4.85 -0.18
C ALA A 468 -23.15 3.71 -0.15
N ARG A 469 -22.59 3.32 -1.31
CA ARG A 469 -21.55 2.31 -1.40
C ARG A 469 -20.29 2.72 -0.64
N GLU A 470 -19.83 3.95 -0.83
CA GLU A 470 -18.66 4.49 -0.15
C GLU A 470 -18.90 4.60 1.35
N ARG A 471 -20.02 5.21 1.74
CA ARG A 471 -20.39 5.49 3.13
C ARG A 471 -20.63 4.23 3.95
N ASP A 472 -21.51 3.34 3.46
CA ASP A 472 -22.04 2.24 4.26
C ASP A 472 -21.30 0.92 4.07
N ARG A 473 -20.49 0.78 3.01
CA ARG A 473 -19.81 -0.46 2.72
C ARG A 473 -18.30 -0.32 2.65
N LEU A 474 -17.76 0.44 1.69
CA LEU A 474 -16.33 0.41 1.40
C LEU A 474 -15.46 0.90 2.56
N ARG A 475 -15.85 2.00 3.19
CA ARG A 475 -15.13 2.54 4.37
C ARG A 475 -15.08 1.52 5.50
N GLN A 476 -16.21 0.96 5.84
CA GLN A 476 -16.29 -0.03 6.91
C GLN A 476 -15.48 -1.29 6.57
N GLU A 477 -15.55 -1.81 5.33
CA GLU A 477 -14.75 -2.96 4.90
C GLU A 477 -13.23 -2.71 4.99
N VAL A 478 -12.76 -1.48 4.72
CA VAL A 478 -11.34 -1.13 4.88
C VAL A 478 -10.96 -1.13 6.36
N LEU A 479 -11.74 -0.49 7.20
CA LEU A 479 -11.44 -0.39 8.64
C LEU A 479 -11.56 -1.75 9.35
N GLU A 480 -12.53 -2.59 8.99
CA GLU A 480 -12.63 -3.96 9.49
C GLU A 480 -11.37 -4.78 9.17
N LYS A 481 -10.79 -4.61 7.97
CA LYS A 481 -9.50 -5.21 7.60
C LYS A 481 -8.30 -4.63 8.36
N LEU A 482 -8.45 -3.45 8.96
CA LEU A 482 -7.47 -2.82 9.85
C LEU A 482 -7.69 -3.18 11.32
N GLY A 483 -8.60 -4.12 11.61
CA GLY A 483 -8.85 -4.67 12.94
C GLY A 483 -9.97 -3.97 13.72
N TRP A 484 -10.66 -2.99 13.14
CA TRP A 484 -11.73 -2.30 13.82
C TRP A 484 -13.01 -3.16 13.91
N LYS A 485 -13.66 -3.13 15.07
CA LYS A 485 -15.06 -3.53 15.29
C LYS A 485 -15.90 -2.27 15.35
N PHE A 486 -17.12 -2.29 14.84
CA PHE A 486 -17.97 -1.11 14.74
C PHE A 486 -19.21 -1.18 15.60
N TYR A 487 -19.54 -0.07 16.24
CA TYR A 487 -20.83 0.19 16.85
C TYR A 487 -21.37 1.53 16.37
N ARG A 488 -22.54 1.51 15.75
CA ARG A 488 -23.17 2.70 15.20
C ARG A 488 -24.29 3.18 16.10
N ILE A 489 -24.29 4.48 16.41
CA ILE A 489 -25.32 5.14 17.20
C ILE A 489 -26.01 6.16 16.33
N TRP A 490 -27.34 6.02 16.17
CA TRP A 490 -28.15 6.99 15.47
C TRP A 490 -28.59 8.09 16.43
N SER A 491 -28.34 9.34 16.10
CA SER A 491 -28.71 10.50 16.94
C SER A 491 -30.20 10.53 17.27
N THR A 492 -31.09 10.18 16.32
CA THR A 492 -32.53 10.08 16.55
C THR A 492 -32.86 9.04 17.63
N SER A 493 -32.27 7.85 17.61
CA SER A 493 -32.50 6.81 18.62
C SER A 493 -31.95 7.22 19.99
N TRP A 494 -30.77 7.84 20.02
CA TRP A 494 -30.14 8.34 21.24
C TRP A 494 -31.04 9.36 21.95
N PHE A 495 -31.54 10.37 21.24
CA PHE A 495 -32.37 11.41 21.84
C PHE A 495 -33.80 10.96 22.18
N LEU A 496 -34.32 9.94 21.49
CA LEU A 496 -35.65 9.40 21.80
C LEU A 496 -35.65 8.40 22.98
N ASN A 497 -34.58 7.63 23.14
CA ASN A 497 -34.50 6.58 24.17
C ASN A 497 -33.11 6.47 24.79
N LYS A 498 -32.65 7.58 25.37
CA LYS A 498 -31.28 7.77 25.87
C LYS A 498 -30.80 6.65 26.79
N LYS A 499 -31.60 6.26 27.79
CA LYS A 499 -31.23 5.21 28.74
C LYS A 499 -30.92 3.87 28.07
N ASN A 500 -31.81 3.41 27.23
CA ASN A 500 -31.67 2.13 26.54
C ASN A 500 -30.49 2.14 25.56
N GLU A 501 -30.23 3.25 24.86
CA GLU A 501 -29.09 3.35 23.96
C GLU A 501 -27.74 3.43 24.74
N GLN A 502 -27.71 4.04 25.92
CA GLN A 502 -26.55 4.02 26.81
C GLN A 502 -26.24 2.59 27.30
N GLU A 503 -27.26 1.85 27.75
CA GLU A 503 -27.10 0.46 28.19
C GLU A 503 -26.55 -0.43 27.05
N LYS A 504 -27.09 -0.30 25.84
CA LYS A 504 -26.62 -1.03 24.66
C LYS A 504 -25.17 -0.66 24.28
N LEU A 505 -24.82 0.61 24.37
CA LEU A 505 -23.46 1.07 24.14
C LEU A 505 -22.48 0.39 25.09
N LEU A 506 -22.76 0.42 26.39
CA LEU A 506 -21.88 -0.18 27.39
C LEU A 506 -21.74 -1.71 27.22
N GLN A 507 -22.86 -2.39 26.91
CA GLN A 507 -22.83 -3.82 26.56
C GLN A 507 -21.99 -4.11 25.32
N ALA A 508 -22.03 -3.24 24.30
CA ALA A 508 -21.22 -3.41 23.10
C ALA A 508 -19.72 -3.23 23.40
N VAL A 509 -19.35 -2.29 24.28
CA VAL A 509 -17.97 -2.10 24.72
C VAL A 509 -17.47 -3.31 25.51
N GLU A 510 -18.24 -3.78 26.50
CA GLU A 510 -17.88 -4.98 27.28
C GLU A 510 -17.69 -6.21 26.40
N LYS A 511 -18.61 -6.42 25.46
CA LYS A 511 -18.51 -7.51 24.48
C LYS A 511 -17.26 -7.40 23.61
N ALA A 512 -16.93 -6.19 23.12
CA ALA A 512 -15.75 -5.97 22.29
C ALA A 512 -14.45 -6.27 23.06
N ILE A 513 -14.37 -5.89 24.33
CA ILE A 513 -13.23 -6.19 25.20
C ILE A 513 -13.10 -7.70 25.43
N GLN A 514 -14.21 -8.40 25.77
CA GLN A 514 -14.18 -9.84 25.95
C GLN A 514 -13.75 -10.60 24.69
N GLU A 515 -14.23 -10.19 23.53
CA GLU A 515 -13.84 -10.81 22.26
C GLU A 515 -12.38 -10.52 21.90
N TYR A 516 -11.83 -9.37 22.32
CA TYR A 516 -10.42 -9.04 22.14
C TYR A 516 -9.53 -9.92 23.03
N ASP A 517 -9.87 -10.05 24.32
CA ASP A 517 -9.14 -10.92 25.27
C ASP A 517 -9.15 -12.40 24.79
N ASN A 518 -10.30 -12.92 24.34
CA ASN A 518 -10.41 -14.29 23.84
C ASN A 518 -9.55 -14.55 22.59
N ASN A 519 -9.45 -13.59 21.67
CA ASN A 519 -8.62 -13.74 20.46
C ASN A 519 -7.13 -13.77 20.80
N ILE A 520 -6.68 -13.04 21.81
CA ILE A 520 -5.29 -13.09 22.28
C ILE A 520 -4.99 -14.46 22.92
N ASP A 521 -5.91 -14.99 23.70
CA ASP A 521 -5.73 -16.31 24.34
C ASP A 521 -5.67 -17.44 23.30
N ASP A 522 -6.48 -17.38 22.24
CA ASP A 522 -6.43 -18.32 21.14
C ASP A 522 -5.10 -18.25 20.36
N ASP A 523 -4.62 -17.09 20.01
CA ASP A 523 -3.31 -16.90 19.36
C ASP A 523 -2.15 -17.42 20.26
N PHE A 524 -2.27 -17.26 21.58
CA PHE A 524 -1.28 -17.75 22.54
C PHE A 524 -1.30 -19.28 22.67
N ILE A 525 -2.48 -19.88 22.60
CA ILE A 525 -2.67 -21.33 22.66
C ILE A 525 -2.16 -22.00 21.37
N TYR A 526 -2.42 -21.40 20.20
CA TYR A 526 -1.88 -21.89 18.92
C TYR A 526 -0.36 -21.87 18.92
N LYS A 527 0.29 -20.75 19.26
CA LYS A 527 1.75 -20.65 19.37
C LYS A 527 2.37 -21.66 20.34
N LYS A 528 1.72 -21.89 21.49
CA LYS A 528 2.20 -22.85 22.51
C LYS A 528 2.03 -24.32 22.11
N ASN A 529 1.08 -24.63 21.21
CA ASN A 529 0.90 -25.97 20.69
C ASN A 529 1.88 -26.26 19.55
N GLU A 530 2.21 -25.29 18.70
CA GLU A 530 3.27 -25.40 17.69
C GLU A 530 4.67 -25.58 18.33
N GLU A 531 4.97 -24.83 19.41
CA GLU A 531 6.19 -25.07 20.19
C GLU A 531 6.26 -26.48 20.80
N LYS A 532 5.14 -27.05 21.22
CA LYS A 532 5.13 -28.44 21.76
C LYS A 532 5.26 -29.49 20.68
N GLU A 533 4.72 -29.29 19.50
CA GLU A 533 4.85 -30.22 18.37
C GLU A 533 6.30 -30.20 17.84
N SER A 534 6.96 -29.04 17.78
CA SER A 534 8.37 -28.94 17.38
C SER A 534 9.33 -29.62 18.36
N PHE A 535 9.02 -29.69 19.65
CA PHE A 535 9.84 -30.43 20.64
C PHE A 535 9.62 -31.94 20.61
N ILE A 536 8.53 -32.43 20.04
CA ILE A 536 8.25 -33.86 19.94
C ILE A 536 8.94 -34.50 18.73
N ASP A 537 9.12 -33.73 17.65
CA ASP A 537 9.82 -34.21 16.44
C ASP A 537 11.36 -34.22 16.57
N GLU A 538 11.95 -33.60 17.59
CA GLU A 538 13.38 -33.70 17.89
C GLU A 538 13.78 -34.91 18.77
N GLU A 539 12.81 -35.68 19.30
CA GLU A 539 13.10 -36.87 20.13
C GLU A 539 12.73 -38.21 19.44
N ILE A 540 12.44 -38.24 18.16
CA ILE A 540 12.26 -39.45 17.34
C ILE A 540 13.31 -39.48 16.24
#